data_99ba34956cf87bf37591ce9b390c18b4
#
_entry.id   99ba34956cf87bf37591ce9b390c18b4
#
_cell.length_a   1.000
_cell.length_b   1.000
_cell.length_c   1.000
_cell.angle_alpha   90.00
_cell.angle_beta   90.00
_cell.angle_gamma   90.00
#
_symmetry.space_group_name_H-M   'P 1'
#
loop_
_entity.id
_entity.type
_entity.pdbx_description
1 polymer ?
#
loop_
_entity_poly.entity_id
_entity_poly.type
_entity_poly.pdbx_seq_one_letter_code
_entity_poly.pdbx_strand_id
1 'polypeptide(L)'
;MFASNPSVHPSIRGEKREERRENKRKSPAPAPAGENNKPAAAAAAAAIDSSSSSLIQKPTYHPPPPPPSNKMDAAVERLKTGFEKFKTEVYDKKPDFFEPLKAGQAPKYMVFACADSRVCPSVTLGLEPGEAFTIRNIANMVPAYCKNKYAGVGSAIEYAVCALKVEVIVVIGHSRCGGIKALLSLKDGADDSFHFVEDWVRIGFPAKKKVQTECASMPFDDQCTVLEKEAVNVSLQNLLTYPFVKEGVTNGTLKLVGGHYDFVSGKFETWEQ
;
A
#
# COMPACT_ATOMS: atom_id res chain seq x y z
N MET A 1 67.60 10.00 -0.98
CA MET A 1 67.92 11.13 -1.87
C MET A 1 66.58 11.68 -2.34
N PHE A 2 66.14 12.80 -1.75
CA PHE A 2 65.86 14.11 -2.36
C PHE A 2 64.87 14.05 -3.51
N ALA A 3 63.81 14.83 -3.67
CA ALA A 3 63.27 15.99 -2.92
C ALA A 3 61.95 16.37 -3.58
N SER A 4 61.06 16.92 -2.77
CA SER A 4 60.42 18.25 -2.91
C SER A 4 59.23 18.41 -3.84
N ASN A 5 58.13 18.77 -3.21
CA ASN A 5 57.01 19.64 -3.60
C ASN A 5 57.49 21.00 -4.16
N PRO A 6 56.68 21.78 -4.92
CA PRO A 6 55.62 22.57 -4.28
C PRO A 6 54.35 22.89 -5.12
N SER A 7 53.29 23.08 -4.37
CA SER A 7 52.15 24.04 -4.47
C SER A 7 52.16 25.13 -5.55
N VAL A 8 50.95 25.40 -6.14
CA VAL A 8 50.40 26.75 -6.35
C VAL A 8 48.90 26.69 -6.48
N HIS A 9 48.19 27.39 -5.59
CA HIS A 9 46.86 27.93 -5.79
C HIS A 9 46.93 29.21 -6.65
N PRO A 10 45.83 29.58 -7.35
CA PRO A 10 45.21 30.83 -6.96
C PRO A 10 43.66 30.81 -6.84
N SER A 11 43.25 31.49 -5.82
CA SER A 11 41.96 32.05 -5.52
C SER A 11 41.53 33.09 -6.57
N ILE A 12 40.29 33.07 -7.00
CA ILE A 12 39.58 34.31 -7.41
C ILE A 12 38.15 34.27 -6.86
N ARG A 13 37.86 35.28 -6.07
CA ARG A 13 36.53 35.69 -5.57
C ARG A 13 35.66 36.18 -6.74
N GLY A 14 34.36 35.97 -6.61
CA GLY A 14 33.34 36.59 -7.42
C GLY A 14 31.98 36.52 -6.71
N GLU A 15 31.74 37.51 -5.82
CA GLU A 15 30.44 37.78 -5.25
C GLU A 15 29.44 38.15 -6.36
N LYS A 16 28.26 37.57 -6.36
CA LYS A 16 27.01 38.22 -6.77
C LYS A 16 25.89 37.77 -5.85
N ARG A 17 25.54 38.71 -4.95
CA ARG A 17 24.27 38.80 -4.26
C ARG A 17 23.19 39.06 -5.30
N GLU A 18 22.16 38.22 -5.33
CA GLU A 18 20.91 38.56 -5.99
C GLU A 18 19.74 38.31 -5.07
N GLU A 19 18.96 39.31 -4.90
CA GLU A 19 17.90 39.63 -3.97
C GLU A 19 16.79 38.58 -3.88
N ARG A 20 16.51 38.19 -2.65
CA ARG A 20 15.25 37.56 -2.23
C ARG A 20 14.11 38.59 -2.37
N ARG A 21 13.27 38.42 -3.38
CA ARG A 21 11.95 39.05 -3.40
C ARG A 21 10.95 38.14 -2.67
N GLU A 22 10.61 38.60 -1.45
CA GLU A 22 9.45 38.14 -0.70
C GLU A 22 8.17 38.39 -1.51
N ASN A 23 7.48 37.33 -1.89
CA ASN A 23 6.12 37.41 -2.39
C ASN A 23 5.16 36.85 -1.32
N LYS A 24 4.76 37.74 -0.37
CA LYS A 24 3.68 37.53 0.56
C LYS A 24 2.37 37.42 -0.23
N ARG A 25 1.86 36.23 -0.47
CA ARG A 25 0.47 36.04 -0.88
C ARG A 25 -0.40 35.94 0.39
N LYS A 26 -1.24 36.97 0.55
CA LYS A 26 -2.28 37.12 1.57
C LYS A 26 -3.33 36.00 1.37
N SER A 27 -3.63 35.29 2.44
CA SER A 27 -4.82 34.42 2.55
C SER A 27 -6.07 35.30 2.71
N PRO A 28 -7.21 34.95 2.09
CA PRO A 28 -8.47 35.66 2.33
C PRO A 28 -9.10 35.23 3.68
N ALA A 29 -9.68 36.22 4.36
CA ALA A 29 -10.38 36.07 5.64
C ALA A 29 -11.70 35.30 5.50
N PRO A 30 -12.18 34.62 6.57
CA PRO A 30 -13.47 33.95 6.56
C PRO A 30 -14.63 34.95 6.66
N ALA A 31 -15.72 34.65 5.94
CA ALA A 31 -16.97 35.39 5.94
C ALA A 31 -17.75 35.20 7.26
N PRO A 32 -18.60 36.18 7.66
CA PRO A 32 -19.27 36.16 8.94
C PRO A 32 -20.49 35.22 8.96
N ALA A 33 -20.71 34.64 10.16
CA ALA A 33 -21.86 33.80 10.48
C ALA A 33 -23.16 34.60 10.43
N GLY A 34 -24.13 34.07 9.68
CA GLY A 34 -25.47 34.60 9.66
C GLY A 34 -26.29 34.11 10.87
N GLU A 35 -26.84 35.05 11.62
CA GLU A 35 -27.85 34.82 12.62
C GLU A 35 -29.19 34.39 11.95
N ASN A 36 -29.83 33.39 12.48
CA ASN A 36 -31.25 33.16 12.22
C ASN A 36 -32.00 32.70 13.45
N ASN A 37 -32.79 33.67 13.91
CA ASN A 37 -34.08 33.67 14.57
C ASN A 37 -34.72 32.33 14.99
N LYS A 38 -34.92 32.27 16.30
CA LYS A 38 -36.05 31.53 16.93
C LYS A 38 -37.35 32.35 16.85
N PRO A 39 -38.51 31.70 16.82
CA PRO A 39 -39.67 32.22 17.53
C PRO A 39 -39.98 31.38 18.77
N ALA A 40 -40.29 32.08 19.84
CA ALA A 40 -40.83 31.57 21.07
C ALA A 40 -42.35 31.42 20.95
N ALA A 41 -42.90 30.39 21.59
CA ALA A 41 -44.30 30.37 22.11
C ALA A 41 -44.32 29.35 23.25
N ALA A 42 -44.39 29.78 24.43
CA ALA A 42 -45.48 30.10 25.31
C ALA A 42 -46.01 28.87 26.08
N ALA A 43 -45.89 29.02 27.39
CA ALA A 43 -46.23 28.12 28.45
C ALA A 43 -47.75 27.85 28.61
N ALA A 44 -48.08 26.67 29.13
CA ALA A 44 -49.18 26.49 30.03
C ALA A 44 -48.89 25.38 31.03
N ALA A 45 -48.93 25.75 32.29
CA ALA A 45 -48.84 24.86 33.44
C ALA A 45 -50.20 24.19 33.73
N ALA A 46 -50.19 22.95 34.15
CA ALA A 46 -51.18 22.40 35.07
C ALA A 46 -50.58 21.25 35.86
N ALA A 47 -50.77 21.31 37.15
CA ALA A 47 -50.28 20.40 38.17
C ALA A 47 -51.27 19.27 38.48
N ILE A 48 -50.78 18.30 39.31
CA ILE A 48 -51.47 17.26 40.11
C ILE A 48 -51.72 15.95 39.33
N ASP A 49 -51.38 14.78 39.82
CA ASP A 49 -51.49 14.12 41.11
C ASP A 49 -50.63 12.84 41.16
N SER A 50 -50.29 12.45 42.37
CA SER A 50 -49.57 11.25 42.78
C SER A 50 -50.46 10.03 42.71
N SER A 51 -50.02 8.96 42.05
CA SER A 51 -50.29 7.60 42.48
C SER A 51 -49.29 6.62 41.89
N SER A 52 -48.62 5.89 42.76
CA SER A 52 -47.69 4.79 42.49
C SER A 52 -48.38 3.65 41.73
N SER A 53 -47.94 3.41 40.49
CA SER A 53 -48.15 2.10 39.87
C SER A 53 -46.84 1.65 39.21
N SER A 54 -46.39 0.46 39.59
CA SER A 54 -45.25 -0.25 39.05
C SER A 54 -45.34 -0.35 37.51
N LEU A 55 -44.56 0.46 36.81
CA LEU A 55 -44.45 0.39 35.38
C LEU A 55 -43.61 -0.83 34.99
N ILE A 56 -44.26 -1.92 34.61
CA ILE A 56 -43.68 -2.97 33.77
C ILE A 56 -43.27 -2.28 32.49
N GLN A 57 -41.98 -2.05 32.33
CA GLN A 57 -41.38 -1.57 31.07
C GLN A 57 -41.67 -2.60 29.99
N LYS A 58 -42.57 -2.27 29.08
CA LYS A 58 -42.76 -3.05 27.84
C LYS A 58 -41.44 -3.03 27.09
N PRO A 59 -40.94 -4.17 26.57
CA PRO A 59 -39.78 -4.18 25.73
C PRO A 59 -40.02 -3.24 24.52
N THR A 60 -39.16 -2.25 24.39
CA THR A 60 -39.18 -1.35 23.24
C THR A 60 -38.74 -2.17 22.03
N TYR A 61 -39.71 -2.47 21.16
CA TYR A 61 -39.43 -3.06 19.85
C TYR A 61 -38.66 -2.03 19.01
N HIS A 62 -37.37 -2.29 18.78
CA HIS A 62 -36.60 -1.60 17.74
C HIS A 62 -36.80 -2.39 16.44
N PRO A 63 -37.51 -1.83 15.46
CA PRO A 63 -37.62 -2.50 14.17
C PRO A 63 -36.20 -2.66 13.56
N PRO A 64 -35.93 -3.77 12.87
CA PRO A 64 -34.71 -3.91 12.14
C PRO A 64 -34.52 -2.75 11.16
N PRO A 65 -33.28 -2.28 10.90
CA PRO A 65 -33.03 -1.21 9.95
C PRO A 65 -33.64 -1.58 8.58
N PRO A 66 -34.20 -0.59 7.85
CA PRO A 66 -34.74 -0.83 6.53
C PRO A 66 -33.68 -1.44 5.62
N PRO A 67 -34.02 -2.30 4.67
CA PRO A 67 -33.08 -2.85 3.73
C PRO A 67 -32.37 -1.72 2.95
N PRO A 68 -31.08 -1.89 2.58
CA PRO A 68 -30.30 -0.86 1.90
C PRO A 68 -31.00 -0.40 0.62
N SER A 69 -31.08 0.91 0.44
CA SER A 69 -31.87 1.55 -0.61
C SER A 69 -31.24 1.43 -2.02
N ASN A 70 -29.96 1.03 -2.13
CA ASN A 70 -29.26 0.86 -3.39
C ASN A 70 -28.10 -0.16 -3.29
N LYS A 71 -27.48 -0.49 -4.45
CA LYS A 71 -26.36 -1.44 -4.51
C LYS A 71 -25.14 -0.99 -3.70
N MET A 72 -24.90 0.30 -3.56
CA MET A 72 -23.75 0.82 -2.81
C MET A 72 -23.95 0.64 -1.31
N ASP A 73 -25.17 0.87 -0.81
CA ASP A 73 -25.50 0.63 0.60
C ASP A 73 -25.36 -0.84 0.96
N ALA A 74 -25.81 -1.74 0.07
CA ALA A 74 -25.62 -3.18 0.25
C ALA A 74 -24.13 -3.58 0.30
N ALA A 75 -23.27 -2.95 -0.50
CA ALA A 75 -21.85 -3.19 -0.47
C ALA A 75 -21.21 -2.73 0.85
N VAL A 76 -21.61 -1.58 1.38
CA VAL A 76 -21.16 -1.08 2.68
C VAL A 76 -21.63 -1.99 3.82
N GLU A 77 -22.90 -2.41 3.81
CA GLU A 77 -23.42 -3.36 4.80
C GLU A 77 -22.70 -4.71 4.76
N ARG A 78 -22.30 -5.17 3.57
CA ARG A 78 -21.46 -6.37 3.44
C ARG A 78 -20.12 -6.24 4.17
N LEU A 79 -19.47 -5.05 4.15
CA LEU A 79 -18.22 -4.80 4.87
C LEU A 79 -18.44 -4.82 6.38
N LYS A 80 -19.48 -4.18 6.88
CA LYS A 80 -19.84 -4.18 8.31
C LYS A 80 -20.10 -5.59 8.81
N THR A 81 -20.95 -6.34 8.10
CA THR A 81 -21.26 -7.73 8.43
C THR A 81 -20.00 -8.61 8.41
N GLY A 82 -19.09 -8.36 7.47
CA GLY A 82 -17.80 -9.06 7.40
C GLY A 82 -16.92 -8.78 8.61
N PHE A 83 -16.89 -7.53 9.07
CA PHE A 83 -16.14 -7.17 10.27
C PHE A 83 -16.77 -7.76 11.54
N GLU A 84 -18.08 -7.71 11.69
CA GLU A 84 -18.77 -8.32 12.82
C GLU A 84 -18.50 -9.84 12.90
N LYS A 85 -18.52 -10.50 11.75
CA LYS A 85 -18.14 -11.91 11.67
C LYS A 85 -16.70 -12.14 12.11
N PHE A 86 -15.73 -11.36 11.60
CA PHE A 86 -14.34 -11.42 12.04
C PHE A 86 -14.23 -11.20 13.55
N LYS A 87 -14.91 -10.17 14.08
CA LYS A 87 -14.88 -9.85 15.49
C LYS A 87 -15.37 -11.03 16.33
N THR A 88 -16.55 -11.56 16.03
CA THR A 88 -17.19 -12.61 16.86
C THR A 88 -16.58 -13.99 16.68
N GLU A 89 -16.12 -14.34 15.48
CA GLU A 89 -15.60 -15.68 15.18
C GLU A 89 -14.09 -15.81 15.34
N VAL A 90 -13.34 -14.69 15.28
CA VAL A 90 -11.88 -14.69 15.31
C VAL A 90 -11.33 -13.87 16.47
N TYR A 91 -11.62 -12.56 16.50
CA TYR A 91 -11.01 -11.63 17.44
C TYR A 91 -11.39 -11.95 18.88
N ASP A 92 -12.68 -12.06 19.17
CA ASP A 92 -13.17 -12.33 20.54
C ASP A 92 -12.86 -13.76 21.02
N LYS A 93 -12.58 -14.68 20.09
CA LYS A 93 -12.24 -16.08 20.45
C LYS A 93 -10.74 -16.34 20.64
N LYS A 94 -9.89 -15.38 20.24
CA LYS A 94 -8.43 -15.52 20.35
C LYS A 94 -7.81 -14.35 21.17
N PRO A 95 -8.27 -14.04 22.39
CA PRO A 95 -7.77 -12.89 23.15
C PRO A 95 -6.26 -12.97 23.38
N ASP A 96 -5.71 -14.13 23.73
CA ASP A 96 -4.28 -14.33 23.98
C ASP A 96 -3.42 -14.09 22.73
N PHE A 97 -3.98 -14.31 21.54
CA PHE A 97 -3.32 -14.01 20.28
C PHE A 97 -3.30 -12.50 19.98
N PHE A 98 -4.42 -11.81 20.21
CA PHE A 98 -4.54 -10.39 19.87
C PHE A 98 -3.95 -9.46 20.94
N GLU A 99 -3.84 -9.89 22.20
CA GLU A 99 -3.34 -9.03 23.29
C GLU A 99 -1.92 -8.49 23.04
N PRO A 100 -0.92 -9.31 22.65
CA PRO A 100 0.41 -8.81 22.30
C PRO A 100 0.41 -7.83 21.12
N LEU A 101 -0.48 -8.04 20.15
CA LEU A 101 -0.57 -7.20 18.95
C LEU A 101 -1.10 -5.79 19.25
N LYS A 102 -1.78 -5.57 20.36
CA LYS A 102 -2.20 -4.23 20.80
C LYS A 102 -1.02 -3.36 21.23
N ALA A 103 0.05 -3.96 21.72
CA ALA A 103 1.25 -3.24 22.17
C ALA A 103 2.17 -2.85 21.00
N GLY A 104 2.13 -3.60 19.88
CA GLY A 104 2.96 -3.34 18.72
C GLY A 104 2.95 -4.46 17.69
N GLN A 105 3.79 -4.33 16.67
CA GLN A 105 3.96 -5.35 15.65
C GLN A 105 5.44 -5.70 15.47
N ALA A 106 5.71 -6.98 15.23
CA ALA A 106 7.04 -7.50 14.89
C ALA A 106 6.91 -8.52 13.75
N PRO A 107 6.49 -8.09 12.55
CA PRO A 107 6.29 -8.99 11.42
C PRO A 107 7.61 -9.60 10.97
N LYS A 108 7.59 -10.88 10.68
CA LYS A 108 8.75 -11.60 10.14
C LYS A 108 8.95 -11.31 8.65
N TYR A 109 7.85 -11.06 7.94
CA TYR A 109 7.84 -10.90 6.50
C TYR A 109 7.48 -9.47 6.08
N MET A 110 8.14 -8.98 5.02
CA MET A 110 7.58 -7.93 4.17
C MET A 110 7.09 -8.57 2.87
N VAL A 111 5.83 -8.34 2.51
CA VAL A 111 5.22 -8.95 1.32
C VAL A 111 4.89 -7.86 0.31
N PHE A 112 5.43 -7.98 -0.91
CA PHE A 112 4.94 -7.26 -2.09
C PHE A 112 4.06 -8.19 -2.91
N ALA A 113 2.81 -7.80 -3.12
CA ALA A 113 1.85 -8.56 -3.93
C ALA A 113 1.02 -7.64 -4.82
N CYS A 114 0.39 -8.23 -5.83
CA CYS A 114 -0.49 -7.47 -6.69
C CYS A 114 -1.76 -7.00 -5.94
N ALA A 115 -2.28 -5.82 -6.36
CA ALA A 115 -3.56 -5.31 -5.89
C ALA A 115 -4.77 -6.12 -6.44
N ASP A 116 -4.55 -7.05 -7.35
CA ASP A 116 -5.57 -7.93 -7.92
C ASP A 116 -6.39 -8.62 -6.82
N SER A 117 -7.71 -8.50 -6.91
CA SER A 117 -8.64 -8.97 -5.87
C SER A 117 -8.61 -10.48 -5.65
N ARG A 118 -8.07 -11.25 -6.61
CA ARG A 118 -8.03 -12.73 -6.60
C ARG A 118 -6.84 -13.29 -5.83
N VAL A 119 -5.82 -12.48 -5.53
CA VAL A 119 -4.51 -12.96 -5.04
C VAL A 119 -4.10 -12.31 -3.71
N CYS A 120 -5.02 -12.24 -2.75
CA CYS A 120 -4.73 -11.69 -1.43
C CYS A 120 -3.76 -12.59 -0.65
N PRO A 121 -2.54 -12.14 -0.28
CA PRO A 121 -1.53 -12.98 0.37
C PRO A 121 -1.99 -13.57 1.71
N SER A 122 -2.72 -12.78 2.50
CA SER A 122 -3.24 -13.28 3.79
C SER A 122 -4.18 -14.48 3.62
N VAL A 123 -4.90 -14.53 2.48
CA VAL A 123 -5.78 -15.66 2.16
C VAL A 123 -4.98 -16.81 1.56
N THR A 124 -4.14 -16.51 0.54
CA THR A 124 -3.47 -17.54 -0.26
C THR A 124 -2.31 -18.22 0.47
N LEU A 125 -1.67 -17.51 1.40
CA LEU A 125 -0.55 -18.02 2.19
C LEU A 125 -0.92 -18.30 3.65
N GLY A 126 -2.17 -18.06 4.04
CA GLY A 126 -2.62 -18.28 5.41
C GLY A 126 -1.95 -17.38 6.44
N LEU A 127 -1.52 -16.16 6.04
CA LEU A 127 -0.85 -15.24 6.96
C LEU A 127 -1.84 -14.67 7.98
N GLU A 128 -1.51 -14.84 9.25
CA GLU A 128 -2.28 -14.29 10.35
C GLU A 128 -1.93 -12.80 10.64
N PRO A 129 -2.81 -12.06 11.33
CA PRO A 129 -2.50 -10.69 11.75
C PRO A 129 -1.19 -10.61 12.54
N GLY A 130 -0.32 -9.65 12.16
CA GLY A 130 0.99 -9.46 12.82
C GLY A 130 2.17 -10.16 12.13
N GLU A 131 1.95 -11.17 11.28
CA GLU A 131 3.03 -11.94 10.65
C GLU A 131 3.71 -11.21 9.49
N ALA A 132 2.96 -10.39 8.74
CA ALA A 132 3.48 -9.75 7.53
C ALA A 132 3.16 -8.26 7.45
N PHE A 133 4.16 -7.47 7.06
CA PHE A 133 4.03 -6.08 6.62
C PHE A 133 3.81 -6.07 5.11
N THR A 134 2.56 -5.85 4.68
CA THR A 134 2.14 -6.13 3.31
C THR A 134 1.91 -4.85 2.52
N ILE A 135 2.53 -4.77 1.33
CA ILE A 135 2.30 -3.75 0.29
C ILE A 135 1.61 -4.42 -0.89
N ARG A 136 0.52 -3.83 -1.35
CA ARG A 136 -0.18 -4.26 -2.56
C ARG A 136 -0.23 -3.12 -3.56
N ASN A 137 0.28 -3.37 -4.77
CA ASN A 137 0.30 -2.40 -5.86
C ASN A 137 0.04 -3.07 -7.21
N ILE A 138 -0.05 -2.30 -8.28
CA ILE A 138 -0.26 -2.85 -9.62
C ILE A 138 0.98 -3.68 -10.01
N ALA A 139 0.72 -4.95 -10.38
CA ALA A 139 1.74 -5.91 -10.80
C ALA A 139 2.86 -6.17 -9.79
N ASN A 140 2.62 -6.01 -8.49
CA ASN A 140 3.59 -6.31 -7.42
C ASN A 140 5.00 -5.71 -7.63
N MET A 141 5.10 -4.58 -8.30
CA MET A 141 6.38 -3.99 -8.70
C MET A 141 7.06 -3.26 -7.55
N VAL A 142 8.38 -3.35 -7.52
CA VAL A 142 9.25 -2.56 -6.65
C VAL A 142 10.12 -1.68 -7.53
N PRO A 143 10.03 -0.35 -7.40
CA PRO A 143 10.91 0.57 -8.12
C PRO A 143 12.33 0.54 -7.55
N ALA A 144 13.33 0.89 -8.35
CA ALA A 144 14.66 1.16 -7.86
C ALA A 144 14.67 2.36 -6.89
N TYR A 145 15.65 2.37 -6.00
CA TYR A 145 15.81 3.45 -5.02
C TYR A 145 15.87 4.83 -5.66
N CYS A 146 14.95 5.69 -5.28
CA CYS A 146 14.91 7.08 -5.68
C CYS A 146 14.19 7.92 -4.61
N LYS A 147 14.90 8.87 -4.00
CA LYS A 147 14.29 9.72 -2.94
C LYS A 147 13.18 10.63 -3.45
N ASN A 148 13.23 11.00 -4.72
CA ASN A 148 12.31 11.98 -5.31
C ASN A 148 11.14 11.36 -6.07
N LYS A 149 11.11 10.03 -6.21
CA LYS A 149 10.07 9.28 -6.91
C LYS A 149 9.69 8.04 -6.11
N TYR A 150 8.42 7.69 -6.11
CA TYR A 150 7.90 6.51 -5.42
C TYR A 150 8.13 6.49 -3.89
N ALA A 151 8.12 7.66 -3.24
CA ALA A 151 8.40 7.79 -1.81
C ALA A 151 7.52 6.89 -0.90
N GLY A 152 6.27 6.64 -1.30
CA GLY A 152 5.38 5.73 -0.56
C GLY A 152 5.88 4.28 -0.52
N VAL A 153 6.49 3.79 -1.60
CA VAL A 153 7.10 2.45 -1.60
C VAL A 153 8.41 2.47 -0.83
N GLY A 154 9.25 3.49 -1.05
CA GLY A 154 10.53 3.64 -0.36
C GLY A 154 10.37 3.71 1.17
N SER A 155 9.40 4.48 1.66
CA SER A 155 9.11 4.59 3.11
C SER A 155 8.65 3.27 3.72
N ALA A 156 7.86 2.49 2.98
CA ALA A 156 7.43 1.19 3.46
C ALA A 156 8.60 0.19 3.57
N ILE A 157 9.50 0.18 2.58
CA ILE A 157 10.70 -0.67 2.61
C ILE A 157 11.61 -0.25 3.78
N GLU A 158 11.86 1.05 3.92
CA GLU A 158 12.68 1.58 5.01
C GLU A 158 12.10 1.23 6.38
N TYR A 159 10.80 1.42 6.57
CA TYR A 159 10.13 1.09 7.83
C TYR A 159 10.21 -0.41 8.15
N ALA A 160 9.94 -1.26 7.17
CA ALA A 160 10.00 -2.72 7.35
C ALA A 160 11.41 -3.19 7.73
N VAL A 161 12.45 -2.71 7.02
CA VAL A 161 13.82 -3.16 7.21
C VAL A 161 14.48 -2.47 8.41
N CYS A 162 14.34 -1.14 8.52
CA CYS A 162 15.08 -0.37 9.52
C CYS A 162 14.38 -0.31 10.88
N ALA A 163 13.06 -0.24 10.92
CA ALA A 163 12.28 -0.13 12.15
C ALA A 163 11.75 -1.49 12.63
N LEU A 164 11.05 -2.23 11.77
CA LEU A 164 10.43 -3.51 12.13
C LEU A 164 11.40 -4.69 12.09
N LYS A 165 12.55 -4.55 11.40
CA LYS A 165 13.58 -5.59 11.30
C LYS A 165 13.05 -6.91 10.72
N VAL A 166 12.26 -6.82 9.66
CA VAL A 166 11.79 -8.03 8.95
C VAL A 166 12.97 -8.88 8.47
N GLU A 167 12.81 -10.19 8.53
CA GLU A 167 13.85 -11.15 8.14
C GLU A 167 13.78 -11.54 6.65
N VAL A 168 12.60 -11.44 6.05
CA VAL A 168 12.36 -11.86 4.67
C VAL A 168 11.53 -10.80 3.93
N ILE A 169 11.99 -10.39 2.75
CA ILE A 169 11.15 -9.66 1.79
C ILE A 169 10.78 -10.62 0.68
N VAL A 170 9.48 -10.83 0.45
CA VAL A 170 8.98 -11.64 -0.65
C VAL A 170 8.22 -10.78 -1.65
N VAL A 171 8.50 -10.96 -2.94
CA VAL A 171 7.79 -10.33 -4.05
C VAL A 171 7.02 -11.41 -4.79
N ILE A 172 5.69 -11.31 -4.85
CA ILE A 172 4.82 -12.37 -5.36
C ILE A 172 4.12 -11.88 -6.63
N GLY A 173 4.50 -12.45 -7.78
CA GLY A 173 3.78 -12.35 -9.04
C GLY A 173 2.60 -13.34 -9.09
N HIS A 174 1.77 -13.19 -10.12
CA HIS A 174 0.65 -14.11 -10.29
C HIS A 174 0.23 -14.24 -11.75
N SER A 175 -0.39 -15.38 -12.08
CA SER A 175 -0.92 -15.65 -13.41
C SER A 175 -2.00 -14.65 -13.84
N ARG A 176 -2.05 -14.33 -15.13
CA ARG A 176 -3.03 -13.44 -15.77
C ARG A 176 -3.10 -12.04 -15.12
N CYS A 177 -1.95 -11.48 -14.79
CA CYS A 177 -1.85 -10.17 -14.21
C CYS A 177 -2.16 -9.06 -15.25
N GLY A 178 -3.18 -8.24 -14.96
CA GLY A 178 -3.57 -7.14 -15.84
C GLY A 178 -2.48 -6.08 -16.02
N GLY A 179 -1.70 -5.80 -14.97
CA GLY A 179 -0.58 -4.85 -15.04
C GLY A 179 0.60 -5.39 -15.86
N ILE A 180 0.87 -6.70 -15.83
CA ILE A 180 1.87 -7.33 -16.69
C ILE A 180 1.41 -7.32 -18.16
N LYS A 181 0.14 -7.60 -18.41
CA LYS A 181 -0.44 -7.47 -19.75
C LYS A 181 -0.34 -6.02 -20.28
N ALA A 182 -0.64 -5.03 -19.44
CA ALA A 182 -0.45 -3.64 -19.79
C ALA A 182 1.01 -3.32 -20.11
N LEU A 183 1.97 -3.75 -19.28
CA LEU A 183 3.40 -3.58 -19.52
C LEU A 183 3.84 -4.15 -20.88
N LEU A 184 3.45 -5.39 -21.19
CA LEU A 184 3.83 -6.03 -22.46
C LEU A 184 3.21 -5.28 -23.67
N SER A 185 2.00 -4.76 -23.51
CA SER A 185 1.25 -4.05 -24.58
C SER A 185 1.76 -2.62 -24.84
N LEU A 186 2.56 -2.01 -23.94
CA LEU A 186 3.08 -0.66 -24.14
C LEU A 186 3.88 -0.57 -25.43
N LYS A 187 3.63 0.47 -26.21
CA LYS A 187 4.40 0.77 -27.42
C LYS A 187 5.31 1.96 -27.16
N ASP A 188 6.53 1.88 -27.70
CA ASP A 188 7.48 2.98 -27.58
C ASP A 188 6.95 4.21 -28.33
N GLY A 189 6.95 5.37 -27.68
CA GLY A 189 6.51 6.64 -28.27
C GLY A 189 5.01 6.81 -28.45
N ALA A 190 4.18 5.88 -27.98
CA ALA A 190 2.73 6.08 -27.94
C ALA A 190 2.33 6.89 -26.69
N ASP A 191 1.27 7.69 -26.83
CA ASP A 191 0.67 8.40 -25.70
C ASP A 191 0.08 7.41 -24.69
N ASP A 192 0.20 7.74 -23.41
CA ASP A 192 -0.37 6.94 -22.33
C ASP A 192 -1.91 7.06 -22.32
N SER A 193 -2.59 5.93 -22.18
CA SER A 193 -4.06 5.87 -22.10
C SER A 193 -4.58 6.19 -20.70
N PHE A 194 -3.73 5.98 -19.68
CA PHE A 194 -4.01 6.27 -18.27
C PHE A 194 -2.98 7.27 -17.74
N HIS A 195 -3.35 7.99 -16.70
CA HIS A 195 -2.48 9.01 -16.11
C HIS A 195 -1.33 8.44 -15.26
N PHE A 196 -1.48 7.22 -14.72
CA PHE A 196 -0.55 6.66 -13.72
C PHE A 196 -0.12 5.22 -14.00
N VAL A 197 -0.97 4.41 -14.65
CA VAL A 197 -0.73 2.96 -14.77
C VAL A 197 0.47 2.67 -15.65
N GLU A 198 0.54 3.32 -16.82
CA GLU A 198 1.65 3.11 -17.76
C GLU A 198 2.98 3.57 -17.16
N ASP A 199 3.02 4.75 -16.53
CA ASP A 199 4.24 5.23 -15.87
C ASP A 199 4.70 4.29 -14.75
N TRP A 200 3.75 3.72 -14.01
CA TRP A 200 4.03 2.74 -12.98
C TRP A 200 4.60 1.42 -13.54
N VAL A 201 3.94 0.82 -14.53
CA VAL A 201 4.38 -0.49 -15.05
C VAL A 201 5.69 -0.41 -15.83
N ARG A 202 6.12 0.78 -16.27
CA ARG A 202 7.46 1.01 -16.84
C ARG A 202 8.60 0.61 -15.91
N ILE A 203 8.36 0.47 -14.60
CA ILE A 203 9.33 -0.12 -13.67
C ILE A 203 9.79 -1.50 -14.17
N GLY A 204 8.91 -2.26 -14.80
CA GLY A 204 9.18 -3.56 -15.38
C GLY A 204 9.80 -3.57 -16.79
N PHE A 205 10.17 -2.42 -17.37
CA PHE A 205 10.74 -2.37 -18.73
C PHE A 205 11.95 -3.29 -18.94
N PRO A 206 12.90 -3.45 -17.99
CA PRO A 206 13.99 -4.39 -18.17
C PRO A 206 13.50 -5.83 -18.40
N ALA A 207 12.48 -6.27 -17.65
CA ALA A 207 11.84 -7.56 -17.83
C ALA A 207 11.15 -7.69 -19.19
N LYS A 208 10.38 -6.66 -19.60
CA LYS A 208 9.74 -6.62 -20.91
C LYS A 208 10.75 -6.76 -22.04
N LYS A 209 11.84 -6.00 -22.00
CA LYS A 209 12.89 -6.04 -23.02
C LYS A 209 13.50 -7.44 -23.13
N LYS A 210 13.78 -8.09 -22.00
CA LYS A 210 14.29 -9.46 -21.95
C LYS A 210 13.30 -10.42 -22.64
N VAL A 211 12.02 -10.39 -22.25
CA VAL A 211 10.99 -11.28 -22.81
C VAL A 211 10.80 -11.04 -24.32
N GLN A 212 10.77 -9.80 -24.76
CA GLN A 212 10.66 -9.47 -26.18
C GLN A 212 11.86 -9.95 -27.03
N THR A 213 13.05 -10.05 -26.41
CA THR A 213 14.24 -10.58 -27.08
C THR A 213 14.29 -12.10 -27.08
N GLU A 214 14.03 -12.72 -25.92
CA GLU A 214 14.22 -14.16 -25.73
C GLU A 214 12.98 -15.00 -26.10
N CYS A 215 11.80 -14.39 -26.04
CA CYS A 215 10.51 -15.07 -26.25
C CYS A 215 9.72 -14.50 -27.43
N ALA A 216 10.37 -13.80 -28.40
CA ALA A 216 9.72 -13.13 -29.51
C ALA A 216 8.81 -14.03 -30.37
N SER A 217 9.13 -15.30 -30.48
CA SER A 217 8.35 -16.29 -31.23
C SER A 217 7.16 -16.89 -30.47
N MET A 218 7.06 -16.62 -29.16
CA MET A 218 5.97 -17.15 -28.34
C MET A 218 4.68 -16.35 -28.55
N PRO A 219 3.50 -16.98 -28.41
CA PRO A 219 2.23 -16.28 -28.34
C PRO A 219 2.22 -15.23 -27.22
N PHE A 220 1.45 -14.16 -27.40
CA PHE A 220 1.39 -13.02 -26.48
C PHE A 220 1.07 -13.43 -25.02
N ASP A 221 0.14 -14.35 -24.83
CA ASP A 221 -0.25 -14.81 -23.48
C ASP A 221 0.88 -15.63 -22.82
N ASP A 222 1.66 -16.38 -23.60
CA ASP A 222 2.83 -17.10 -23.10
C ASP A 222 3.96 -16.14 -22.73
N GLN A 223 4.17 -15.09 -23.54
CA GLN A 223 5.10 -14.01 -23.18
C GLN A 223 4.67 -13.32 -21.87
N CYS A 224 3.36 -13.09 -21.65
CA CYS A 224 2.86 -12.58 -20.38
C CYS A 224 3.24 -13.49 -19.22
N THR A 225 3.09 -14.81 -19.37
CA THR A 225 3.42 -15.78 -18.33
C THR A 225 4.90 -15.75 -17.95
N VAL A 226 5.79 -15.62 -18.94
CA VAL A 226 7.22 -15.45 -18.66
C VAL A 226 7.47 -14.10 -17.99
N LEU A 227 6.83 -13.02 -18.48
CA LEU A 227 7.00 -11.66 -17.98
C LEU A 227 6.54 -11.51 -16.52
N GLU A 228 5.53 -12.26 -16.07
CA GLU A 228 5.09 -12.28 -14.68
C GLU A 228 6.23 -12.62 -13.72
N LYS A 229 7.06 -13.61 -14.04
CA LYS A 229 8.23 -14.01 -13.23
C LYS A 229 9.43 -13.08 -13.42
N GLU A 230 9.70 -12.65 -14.64
CA GLU A 230 10.79 -11.72 -14.92
C GLU A 230 10.58 -10.35 -14.25
N ALA A 231 9.34 -9.87 -14.15
CA ALA A 231 9.03 -8.64 -13.41
C ALA A 231 9.27 -8.81 -11.89
N VAL A 232 9.05 -9.99 -11.34
CA VAL A 232 9.47 -10.30 -9.95
C VAL A 232 10.98 -10.22 -9.83
N ASN A 233 11.75 -10.82 -10.76
CA ASN A 233 13.22 -10.78 -10.75
C ASN A 233 13.74 -9.34 -10.81
N VAL A 234 13.16 -8.48 -11.66
CA VAL A 234 13.50 -7.05 -11.71
C VAL A 234 13.18 -6.36 -10.39
N SER A 235 12.06 -6.67 -9.76
CA SER A 235 11.69 -6.12 -8.45
C SER A 235 12.68 -6.53 -7.35
N LEU A 236 13.14 -7.77 -7.34
CA LEU A 236 14.18 -8.24 -6.41
C LEU A 236 15.50 -7.51 -6.63
N GLN A 237 15.92 -7.31 -7.89
CA GLN A 237 17.12 -6.52 -8.22
C GLN A 237 16.97 -5.06 -7.78
N ASN A 238 15.80 -4.47 -7.98
CA ASN A 238 15.52 -3.12 -7.54
C ASN A 238 15.58 -2.98 -6.01
N LEU A 239 15.15 -3.98 -5.23
CA LEU A 239 15.32 -4.01 -3.78
C LEU A 239 16.78 -3.87 -3.36
N LEU A 240 17.72 -4.49 -4.07
CA LEU A 240 19.16 -4.37 -3.79
C LEU A 240 19.74 -2.97 -4.07
N THR A 241 19.00 -2.09 -4.73
CA THR A 241 19.41 -0.70 -4.92
C THR A 241 19.17 0.16 -3.66
N TYR A 242 18.37 -0.31 -2.70
CA TYR A 242 18.15 0.33 -1.40
C TYR A 242 19.35 0.01 -0.48
N PRO A 243 20.10 1.01 0.03
CA PRO A 243 21.33 0.76 0.78
C PRO A 243 21.13 -0.16 1.98
N PHE A 244 20.07 0.06 2.76
CA PHE A 244 19.75 -0.71 3.97
C PHE A 244 19.25 -2.12 3.66
N VAL A 245 18.62 -2.36 2.50
CA VAL A 245 18.27 -3.71 2.02
C VAL A 245 19.54 -4.46 1.62
N LYS A 246 20.38 -3.82 0.81
CA LYS A 246 21.65 -4.39 0.39
C LYS A 246 22.53 -4.77 1.58
N GLU A 247 22.61 -3.89 2.59
CA GLU A 247 23.34 -4.15 3.82
C GLU A 247 22.79 -5.38 4.56
N GLY A 248 21.46 -5.45 4.76
CA GLY A 248 20.80 -6.57 5.43
C GLY A 248 21.05 -7.91 4.73
N VAL A 249 20.99 -7.92 3.40
CA VAL A 249 21.31 -9.13 2.59
C VAL A 249 22.77 -9.52 2.72
N THR A 250 23.70 -8.54 2.63
CA THR A 250 25.14 -8.80 2.76
C THR A 250 25.51 -9.36 4.14
N ASN A 251 24.85 -8.87 5.18
CA ASN A 251 25.08 -9.29 6.57
C ASN A 251 24.32 -10.58 6.94
N GLY A 252 23.51 -11.14 6.05
CA GLY A 252 22.72 -12.35 6.30
C GLY A 252 21.53 -12.15 7.25
N THR A 253 21.14 -10.90 7.51
CA THR A 253 19.99 -10.56 8.38
C THR A 253 18.69 -10.38 7.62
N LEU A 254 18.75 -10.32 6.29
CA LEU A 254 17.61 -10.15 5.40
C LEU A 254 17.73 -11.07 4.20
N LYS A 255 16.65 -11.77 3.85
CA LYS A 255 16.54 -12.63 2.68
C LYS A 255 15.57 -12.05 1.67
N LEU A 256 15.91 -12.13 0.38
CA LEU A 256 15.00 -11.75 -0.72
C LEU A 256 14.50 -13.01 -1.42
N VAL A 257 13.19 -13.10 -1.59
CA VAL A 257 12.52 -14.26 -2.18
C VAL A 257 11.55 -13.79 -3.27
N GLY A 258 11.64 -14.41 -4.45
CA GLY A 258 10.64 -14.31 -5.49
C GLY A 258 9.58 -15.40 -5.30
N GLY A 259 8.35 -15.09 -5.63
CA GLY A 259 7.27 -16.04 -5.66
C GLY A 259 6.35 -15.82 -6.85
N HIS A 260 5.67 -16.87 -7.30
CA HIS A 260 4.64 -16.80 -8.33
C HIS A 260 3.46 -17.69 -7.95
N TYR A 261 2.27 -17.09 -7.90
CA TYR A 261 1.03 -17.80 -7.68
C TYR A 261 0.27 -17.95 -9.00
N ASP A 262 0.27 -19.16 -9.53
CA ASP A 262 -0.60 -19.52 -10.65
C ASP A 262 -1.98 -19.93 -10.12
N PHE A 263 -2.90 -18.98 -10.04
CA PHE A 263 -4.26 -19.27 -9.58
C PHE A 263 -5.10 -20.04 -10.61
N VAL A 264 -4.62 -20.23 -11.84
CA VAL A 264 -5.30 -21.06 -12.84
C VAL A 264 -5.11 -22.55 -12.52
N SER A 265 -3.88 -22.93 -12.14
CA SER A 265 -3.54 -24.31 -11.76
C SER A 265 -3.51 -24.54 -10.24
N GLY A 266 -3.61 -23.48 -9.42
CA GLY A 266 -3.48 -23.55 -7.97
C GLY A 266 -2.06 -23.81 -7.47
N LYS A 267 -1.04 -23.52 -8.28
CA LYS A 267 0.37 -23.75 -7.93
C LYS A 267 1.02 -22.48 -7.37
N PHE A 268 1.85 -22.69 -6.36
CA PHE A 268 2.72 -21.65 -5.81
C PHE A 268 4.16 -22.12 -5.86
N GLU A 269 5.04 -21.31 -6.42
CA GLU A 269 6.47 -21.57 -6.47
C GLU A 269 7.25 -20.40 -5.88
N THR A 270 8.43 -20.66 -5.34
CA THR A 270 9.34 -19.66 -4.80
C THR A 270 10.76 -19.91 -5.27
N TRP A 271 11.56 -18.82 -5.33
CA TRP A 271 12.99 -18.90 -5.63
C TRP A 271 13.74 -17.81 -4.86
N GLU A 272 15.04 -18.01 -4.67
CA GLU A 272 15.91 -17.06 -4.00
C GLU A 272 16.65 -16.20 -5.04
N GLN A 273 16.99 -14.97 -4.62
CA GLN A 273 17.79 -14.06 -5.42
C GLN A 273 19.27 -14.33 -5.13
#